data_953379db51226dc2a43191c294b00589
#
_entry.id   953379db51226dc2a43191c294b00589
#
_cell.length_a   1.000
_cell.length_b   1.000
_cell.length_c   1.000
_cell.angle_alpha   90.00
_cell.angle_beta   90.00
_cell.angle_gamma   90.00
#
_symmetry.space_group_name_H-M   'P 1'
#
loop_
_entity.id
_entity.type
_entity.pdbx_description
1 polymer ?
#
loop_
_entity_poly.entity_id
_entity_poly.type
_entity_poly.pdbx_seq_one_letter_code
_entity_poly.pdbx_strand_id
1 'polypeptide(L)'
;APASVGNIGVGFDLLGHVFDGPADRVRVRRIDAPEVVIAGIGGVVEALPLEAARNTAGSALLAMRQALGLPFGFELWIDKGIALGSGLGGSAASSVAAVVAANALLDTPLPREALYPFALAGEAVASGSVHGDNVAPMLLGGVVLATPTRLLRLDAPDWLHCAVVHPDLVLETRRARAVLAEPYPLADVVTQTAHLGLFLTGLARGDRALLREGLVDVLVEPRRRALIPGFDAVKAAALDHGTLGASISGAGPSVFAWFDDAARAAAAGAAMRAAFAEAGLAARAWSAPVAGPAAELVA
;
A
#
# COMPACT_ATOMS: atom_id res chain seq x y z
N ALA A 1 4.94 -8.28 6.54
CA ALA A 1 4.84 -7.42 5.36
C ALA A 1 4.68 -5.97 5.81
N PRO A 2 5.46 -5.06 5.25
CA PRO A 2 5.44 -3.65 5.61
C PRO A 2 4.19 -2.93 5.10
N ALA A 3 3.93 -1.73 5.59
CA ALA A 3 2.97 -0.80 5.02
C ALA A 3 3.40 -0.30 3.64
N SER A 4 2.46 0.18 2.85
CA SER A 4 2.70 0.74 1.53
C SER A 4 1.90 2.01 1.29
N VAL A 5 2.39 2.80 0.33
CA VAL A 5 1.68 3.90 -0.31
C VAL A 5 1.18 3.40 -1.65
N GLY A 6 -0.11 3.20 -1.80
CA GLY A 6 -0.74 2.86 -3.07
C GLY A 6 -1.00 4.09 -3.92
N ASN A 7 -1.15 3.91 -5.21
CA ASN A 7 -1.40 4.91 -6.25
C ASN A 7 -0.21 5.85 -6.54
N ILE A 8 0.60 6.20 -5.57
CA ILE A 8 1.61 7.27 -5.66
C ILE A 8 1.04 8.51 -6.39
N GLY A 9 -0.17 8.96 -5.98
CA GLY A 9 -0.92 10.03 -6.63
C GLY A 9 -1.27 9.71 -8.09
N VAL A 10 -0.32 9.90 -8.98
CA VAL A 10 -0.50 9.84 -10.44
C VAL A 10 -0.77 8.46 -11.02
N GLY A 11 -0.39 7.38 -10.35
CA GLY A 11 -0.48 6.00 -10.84
C GLY A 11 -1.61 5.20 -10.23
N PHE A 12 -2.84 5.71 -10.29
CA PHE A 12 -4.03 5.08 -9.71
C PHE A 12 -4.16 3.61 -10.08
N ASP A 13 -4.27 2.73 -9.06
CA ASP A 13 -4.37 1.27 -9.16
C ASP A 13 -3.17 0.57 -9.84
N LEU A 14 -2.08 1.30 -10.15
CA LEU A 14 -0.91 0.80 -10.87
C LEU A 14 0.40 0.93 -10.10
N LEU A 15 0.61 2.05 -9.41
CA LEU A 15 1.87 2.37 -8.75
C LEU A 15 1.77 2.25 -7.24
N GLY A 16 2.80 1.68 -6.63
CA GLY A 16 2.94 1.69 -5.19
C GLY A 16 4.38 1.59 -4.74
N HIS A 17 4.63 1.97 -3.51
CA HIS A 17 5.91 1.72 -2.85
C HIS A 17 5.70 1.28 -1.41
N VAL A 18 6.65 0.54 -0.88
CA VAL A 18 6.72 0.21 0.55
C VAL A 18 7.61 1.21 1.28
N PHE A 19 7.42 1.34 2.57
CA PHE A 19 8.28 2.15 3.43
C PHE A 19 8.48 1.45 4.78
N ASP A 20 9.54 1.79 5.48
CA ASP A 20 9.80 1.31 6.83
C ASP A 20 8.87 2.05 7.81
N GLY A 21 7.83 1.32 8.25
CA GLY A 21 6.74 1.84 9.07
C GLY A 21 5.99 0.71 9.78
N PRO A 22 4.67 0.82 9.99
CA PRO A 22 3.90 -0.25 10.58
C PRO A 22 3.88 -1.47 9.65
N ALA A 23 3.79 -2.67 10.23
CA ALA A 23 3.81 -3.92 9.48
C ALA A 23 2.85 -4.94 10.08
N ASP A 24 2.23 -5.76 9.23
CA ASP A 24 1.52 -6.97 9.65
C ASP A 24 2.49 -8.15 9.72
N ARG A 25 2.28 -9.02 10.70
CA ARG A 25 3.00 -10.29 10.82
C ARG A 25 2.02 -11.45 10.72
N VAL A 26 2.42 -12.50 10.00
CA VAL A 26 1.63 -13.73 9.90
C VAL A 26 2.55 -14.91 10.16
N ARG A 27 2.21 -15.69 11.18
CA ARG A 27 2.84 -16.96 11.45
C ARG A 27 2.02 -18.06 10.79
N VAL A 28 2.67 -18.94 10.03
CA VAL A 28 2.03 -20.06 9.33
C VAL A 28 2.73 -21.36 9.73
N ARG A 29 1.95 -22.42 9.94
CA ARG A 29 2.46 -23.78 10.03
C ARG A 29 1.70 -24.71 9.07
N ARG A 30 2.38 -25.74 8.61
CA ARG A 30 1.76 -26.82 7.85
C ARG A 30 0.93 -27.73 8.77
N ILE A 31 -0.22 -28.18 8.29
CA ILE A 31 -1.09 -29.17 8.95
C ILE A 31 -1.46 -30.27 7.95
N ASP A 32 -1.70 -31.48 8.44
CA ASP A 32 -2.02 -32.64 7.58
C ASP A 32 -3.40 -32.52 6.92
N ALA A 33 -4.36 -31.93 7.64
CA ALA A 33 -5.69 -31.66 7.08
C ALA A 33 -5.60 -30.65 5.90
N PRO A 34 -6.21 -30.97 4.73
CA PRO A 34 -6.12 -30.13 3.53
C PRO A 34 -7.03 -28.88 3.61
N GLU A 35 -6.90 -28.09 4.64
CA GLU A 35 -7.70 -26.91 4.93
C GLU A 35 -6.84 -25.70 5.31
N VAL A 36 -7.46 -24.51 5.43
CA VAL A 36 -6.82 -23.29 5.93
C VAL A 36 -7.57 -22.85 7.17
N VAL A 37 -6.86 -22.82 8.31
CA VAL A 37 -7.43 -22.50 9.62
C VAL A 37 -6.78 -21.21 10.15
N ILE A 38 -7.59 -20.22 10.50
CA ILE A 38 -7.13 -19.03 11.22
C ILE A 38 -7.29 -19.28 12.72
N ALA A 39 -6.17 -19.55 13.38
CA ALA A 39 -6.15 -19.90 14.80
C ALA A 39 -6.25 -18.67 15.73
N GLY A 40 -5.90 -17.48 15.24
CA GLY A 40 -6.02 -16.26 16.03
C GLY A 40 -5.65 -15.01 15.24
N ILE A 41 -6.22 -13.89 15.70
CA ILE A 41 -5.96 -12.55 15.18
C ILE A 41 -5.73 -11.65 16.39
N GLY A 42 -4.68 -10.79 16.33
CA GLY A 42 -4.34 -9.83 17.36
C GLY A 42 -3.69 -8.58 16.80
N GLY A 43 -3.15 -7.74 17.67
CA GLY A 43 -2.51 -6.47 17.31
C GLY A 43 -3.47 -5.29 17.37
N VAL A 44 -3.31 -4.31 16.46
CA VAL A 44 -4.15 -3.09 16.44
C VAL A 44 -5.57 -3.32 15.91
N VAL A 45 -5.85 -4.52 15.40
CA VAL A 45 -7.18 -4.94 14.91
C VAL A 45 -7.43 -6.39 15.33
N GLU A 46 -8.48 -6.61 16.08
CA GLU A 46 -8.83 -7.94 16.61
C GLU A 46 -10.09 -8.52 15.97
N ALA A 47 -11.00 -7.67 15.53
CA ALA A 47 -12.32 -8.06 15.01
C ALA A 47 -12.29 -8.26 13.49
N LEU A 48 -11.66 -9.35 13.02
CA LEU A 48 -11.70 -9.80 11.62
C LEU A 48 -12.28 -11.20 11.52
N PRO A 49 -12.87 -11.60 10.35
CA PRO A 49 -13.38 -12.94 10.15
C PRO A 49 -12.31 -14.02 10.36
N LEU A 50 -12.64 -15.06 11.14
CA LEU A 50 -11.84 -16.27 11.28
C LEU A 50 -12.12 -17.30 10.16
N GLU A 51 -13.18 -17.11 9.40
CA GLU A 51 -13.47 -17.93 8.22
C GLU A 51 -12.47 -17.59 7.12
N ALA A 52 -11.67 -18.58 6.68
CA ALA A 52 -10.56 -18.37 5.76
C ALA A 52 -10.99 -17.69 4.44
N ALA A 53 -12.16 -18.06 3.88
CA ALA A 53 -12.69 -17.48 2.65
C ALA A 53 -13.11 -16.01 2.78
N ARG A 54 -13.31 -15.51 3.99
CA ARG A 54 -13.71 -14.13 4.29
C ARG A 54 -12.58 -13.27 4.87
N ASN A 55 -11.39 -13.85 5.00
CA ASN A 55 -10.20 -13.20 5.53
C ASN A 55 -9.13 -13.11 4.43
N THR A 56 -8.46 -11.98 4.30
CA THR A 56 -7.49 -11.74 3.22
C THR A 56 -6.31 -12.72 3.25
N ALA A 57 -5.73 -12.97 4.43
CA ALA A 57 -4.65 -13.94 4.59
C ALA A 57 -5.14 -15.38 4.33
N GLY A 58 -6.33 -15.73 4.84
CA GLY A 58 -6.95 -17.03 4.63
C GLY A 58 -7.26 -17.31 3.16
N SER A 59 -7.90 -16.36 2.48
CA SER A 59 -8.24 -16.47 1.06
C SER A 59 -7.01 -16.60 0.17
N ALA A 60 -5.94 -15.86 0.47
CA ALA A 60 -4.67 -15.97 -0.23
C ALA A 60 -4.07 -17.40 -0.13
N LEU A 61 -4.11 -18.01 1.07
CA LEU A 61 -3.64 -19.38 1.27
C LEU A 61 -4.57 -20.43 0.64
N LEU A 62 -5.88 -20.19 0.63
CA LEU A 62 -6.81 -21.06 -0.12
C LEU A 62 -6.50 -21.05 -1.61
N ALA A 63 -6.29 -19.87 -2.20
CA ALA A 63 -5.91 -19.74 -3.62
C ALA A 63 -4.58 -20.42 -3.91
N MET A 64 -3.57 -20.23 -3.06
CA MET A 64 -2.26 -20.87 -3.19
C MET A 64 -2.37 -22.39 -3.11
N ARG A 65 -3.10 -22.92 -2.13
CA ARG A 65 -3.32 -24.35 -1.95
C ARG A 65 -3.99 -24.97 -3.18
N GLN A 66 -5.04 -24.35 -3.66
CA GLN A 66 -5.80 -24.84 -4.81
C GLN A 66 -4.95 -24.84 -6.09
N ALA A 67 -4.26 -23.74 -6.38
CA ALA A 67 -3.47 -23.61 -7.60
C ALA A 67 -2.29 -24.56 -7.65
N LEU A 68 -1.69 -24.88 -6.50
CA LEU A 68 -0.54 -25.79 -6.40
C LEU A 68 -0.93 -27.25 -6.12
N GLY A 69 -2.22 -27.55 -5.94
CA GLY A 69 -2.69 -28.91 -5.65
C GLY A 69 -2.11 -29.48 -4.36
N LEU A 70 -1.91 -28.66 -3.32
CA LEU A 70 -1.22 -29.09 -2.10
C LEU A 70 -2.06 -30.13 -1.33
N PRO A 71 -1.49 -31.31 -0.98
CA PRO A 71 -2.20 -32.36 -0.23
C PRO A 71 -2.36 -32.03 1.26
N PHE A 72 -1.73 -30.96 1.75
CA PHE A 72 -1.75 -30.50 3.13
C PHE A 72 -2.39 -29.12 3.24
N GLY A 73 -2.62 -28.68 4.47
CA GLY A 73 -3.18 -27.38 4.78
C GLY A 73 -2.25 -26.46 5.54
N PHE A 74 -2.80 -25.30 5.93
CA PHE A 74 -2.10 -24.28 6.70
C PHE A 74 -2.94 -23.83 7.91
N GLU A 75 -2.28 -23.67 9.04
CA GLU A 75 -2.82 -22.95 10.18
C GLU A 75 -2.03 -21.67 10.38
N LEU A 76 -2.74 -20.55 10.59
CA LEU A 76 -2.13 -19.24 10.66
C LEU A 76 -2.61 -18.39 11.82
N TRP A 77 -1.72 -17.51 12.33
CA TRP A 77 -1.98 -16.45 13.29
C TRP A 77 -1.61 -15.13 12.66
N ILE A 78 -2.48 -14.14 12.78
CA ILE A 78 -2.32 -12.82 12.17
C ILE A 78 -2.11 -11.80 13.30
N ASP A 79 -1.01 -11.07 13.27
CA ASP A 79 -0.73 -9.94 14.14
C ASP A 79 -0.76 -8.65 13.31
N LYS A 80 -1.82 -7.86 13.50
CA LYS A 80 -2.09 -6.63 12.75
C LYS A 80 -1.31 -5.46 13.33
N GLY A 81 -0.37 -4.91 12.56
CA GLY A 81 0.30 -3.66 12.88
C GLY A 81 -0.22 -2.46 12.08
N ILE A 82 -1.00 -2.71 11.02
CA ILE A 82 -1.56 -1.69 10.13
C ILE A 82 -3.06 -1.57 10.40
N ALA A 83 -3.51 -0.35 10.73
CA ALA A 83 -4.91 -0.05 11.02
C ALA A 83 -5.82 -0.29 9.81
N LEU A 84 -7.07 -0.70 10.06
CA LEU A 84 -8.07 -0.87 9.00
C LEU A 84 -8.46 0.48 8.40
N GLY A 85 -8.71 0.48 7.08
CA GLY A 85 -9.14 1.68 6.37
C GLY A 85 -8.16 2.85 6.49
N SER A 86 -6.87 2.56 6.71
CA SER A 86 -5.80 3.56 6.86
C SER A 86 -5.27 4.11 5.53
N GLY A 87 -5.49 3.41 4.42
CA GLY A 87 -4.83 3.73 3.14
C GLY A 87 -3.36 3.27 3.07
N LEU A 88 -2.91 2.42 4.00
CA LEU A 88 -1.54 1.91 4.09
C LEU A 88 -1.41 0.44 3.66
N GLY A 89 -2.40 -0.10 2.97
CA GLY A 89 -2.36 -1.45 2.42
C GLY A 89 -2.49 -2.57 3.45
N GLY A 90 -3.22 -2.36 4.57
CA GLY A 90 -3.30 -3.35 5.66
C GLY A 90 -3.91 -4.70 5.25
N SER A 91 -4.85 -4.75 4.29
CA SER A 91 -5.39 -5.99 3.74
C SER A 91 -4.36 -6.72 2.88
N ALA A 92 -3.67 -5.99 2.01
CA ALA A 92 -2.58 -6.51 1.19
C ALA A 92 -1.43 -7.05 2.05
N ALA A 93 -1.07 -6.34 3.12
CA ALA A 93 0.00 -6.76 4.04
C ALA A 93 -0.28 -8.13 4.68
N SER A 94 -1.50 -8.36 5.19
CA SER A 94 -1.88 -9.66 5.74
C SER A 94 -1.84 -10.76 4.67
N SER A 95 -2.33 -10.48 3.46
CA SER A 95 -2.32 -11.42 2.33
C SER A 95 -0.89 -11.77 1.90
N VAL A 96 -0.04 -10.77 1.70
CA VAL A 96 1.36 -10.95 1.30
C VAL A 96 2.15 -11.68 2.39
N ALA A 97 2.01 -11.28 3.67
CA ALA A 97 2.69 -11.95 4.78
C ALA A 97 2.34 -13.43 4.84
N ALA A 98 1.06 -13.78 4.64
CA ALA A 98 0.60 -15.17 4.63
C ALA A 98 1.23 -16.00 3.50
N VAL A 99 1.18 -15.51 2.25
CA VAL A 99 1.74 -16.27 1.12
C VAL A 99 3.26 -16.38 1.18
N VAL A 100 3.96 -15.35 1.69
CA VAL A 100 5.41 -15.38 1.88
C VAL A 100 5.82 -16.40 2.94
N ALA A 101 5.11 -16.43 4.08
CA ALA A 101 5.35 -17.41 5.12
C ALA A 101 5.02 -18.84 4.66
N ALA A 102 3.88 -19.05 3.98
CA ALA A 102 3.49 -20.35 3.45
C ALA A 102 4.44 -20.86 2.35
N ASN A 103 4.96 -19.96 1.52
CA ASN A 103 5.93 -20.30 0.47
C ASN A 103 7.21 -20.92 1.05
N ALA A 104 7.66 -20.46 2.21
CA ALA A 104 8.83 -21.02 2.89
C ALA A 104 8.59 -22.44 3.43
N LEU A 105 7.34 -22.91 3.50
CA LEU A 105 6.96 -24.25 3.94
C LEU A 105 6.77 -25.24 2.77
N LEU A 106 6.91 -24.78 1.52
CA LEU A 106 6.87 -25.63 0.35
C LEU A 106 8.19 -26.38 0.19
N ASP A 107 8.13 -27.61 -0.34
CA ASP A 107 9.32 -28.41 -0.64
C ASP A 107 10.22 -27.71 -1.67
N THR A 108 9.61 -26.92 -2.56
CA THR A 108 10.30 -26.04 -3.53
C THR A 108 9.61 -24.66 -3.48
N PRO A 109 10.20 -23.67 -2.79
CA PRO A 109 9.67 -22.32 -2.74
C PRO A 109 9.60 -21.67 -4.13
N LEU A 110 8.53 -20.95 -4.39
CA LEU A 110 8.32 -20.19 -5.61
C LEU A 110 9.07 -18.84 -5.58
N PRO A 111 9.44 -18.27 -6.75
CA PRO A 111 9.92 -16.90 -6.82
C PRO A 111 8.85 -15.90 -6.37
N ARG A 112 9.27 -14.74 -5.89
CA ARG A 112 8.37 -13.74 -5.28
C ARG A 112 7.24 -13.31 -6.20
N GLU A 113 7.52 -13.12 -7.48
CA GLU A 113 6.55 -12.73 -8.50
C GLU A 113 5.44 -13.77 -8.69
N ALA A 114 5.76 -15.05 -8.53
CA ALA A 114 4.78 -16.13 -8.64
C ALA A 114 3.79 -16.19 -7.47
N LEU A 115 4.05 -15.47 -6.36
CA LEU A 115 3.13 -15.33 -5.24
C LEU A 115 2.05 -14.27 -5.51
N TYR A 116 2.24 -13.41 -6.49
CA TYR A 116 1.37 -12.29 -6.79
C TYR A 116 -0.10 -12.66 -6.99
N PRO A 117 -0.47 -13.65 -7.84
CA PRO A 117 -1.87 -14.01 -8.04
C PRO A 117 -2.56 -14.50 -6.76
N PHE A 118 -1.83 -15.17 -5.86
CA PHE A 118 -2.38 -15.65 -4.59
C PHE A 118 -2.63 -14.49 -3.63
N ALA A 119 -1.68 -13.55 -3.53
CA ALA A 119 -1.84 -12.37 -2.71
C ALA A 119 -2.97 -11.46 -3.21
N LEU A 120 -3.13 -11.33 -4.54
CA LEU A 120 -4.25 -10.61 -5.14
C LEU A 120 -5.61 -11.25 -4.83
N ALA A 121 -5.69 -12.58 -4.83
CA ALA A 121 -6.93 -13.30 -4.48
C ALA A 121 -7.34 -12.99 -3.02
N GLY A 122 -6.38 -12.84 -2.12
CA GLY A 122 -6.63 -12.38 -0.76
C GLY A 122 -7.12 -10.93 -0.71
N GLU A 123 -6.43 -10.01 -1.39
CA GLU A 123 -6.80 -8.59 -1.42
C GLU A 123 -8.21 -8.35 -1.96
N ALA A 124 -8.65 -9.12 -2.96
CA ALA A 124 -9.98 -9.02 -3.55
C ALA A 124 -11.12 -9.22 -2.54
N VAL A 125 -10.90 -9.97 -1.46
CA VAL A 125 -11.91 -10.20 -0.41
C VAL A 125 -12.24 -8.90 0.35
N ALA A 126 -11.25 -8.04 0.58
CA ALA A 126 -11.44 -6.80 1.33
C ALA A 126 -11.89 -5.64 0.44
N SER A 127 -11.30 -5.50 -0.73
CA SER A 127 -11.52 -4.33 -1.61
C SER A 127 -12.70 -4.50 -2.57
N GLY A 128 -13.12 -5.74 -2.83
CA GLY A 128 -14.12 -6.07 -3.87
C GLY A 128 -13.61 -5.86 -5.29
N SER A 129 -12.33 -5.59 -5.46
CA SER A 129 -11.67 -5.35 -6.74
C SER A 129 -10.19 -5.76 -6.68
N VAL A 130 -9.61 -6.08 -7.84
CA VAL A 130 -8.25 -6.64 -7.90
C VAL A 130 -7.27 -5.52 -8.28
N HIS A 131 -6.48 -5.05 -7.31
CA HIS A 131 -5.47 -4.01 -7.51
C HIS A 131 -4.15 -4.46 -6.90
N GLY A 132 -3.08 -4.25 -7.64
CA GLY A 132 -1.74 -4.71 -7.26
C GLY A 132 -0.83 -3.66 -6.65
N ASP A 133 -1.27 -2.41 -6.63
CA ASP A 133 -0.47 -1.25 -6.21
C ASP A 133 0.06 -1.32 -4.77
N ASN A 134 -0.61 -2.08 -3.88
CA ASN A 134 -0.12 -2.38 -2.53
C ASN A 134 0.58 -3.75 -2.46
N VAL A 135 0.01 -4.77 -3.10
CA VAL A 135 0.52 -6.16 -3.06
C VAL A 135 1.89 -6.27 -3.69
N ALA A 136 2.08 -5.67 -4.87
CA ALA A 136 3.30 -5.79 -5.65
C ALA A 136 4.54 -5.20 -4.93
N PRO A 137 4.50 -3.96 -4.40
CA PRO A 137 5.65 -3.43 -3.67
C PRO A 137 5.92 -4.19 -2.36
N MET A 138 4.91 -4.75 -1.70
CA MET A 138 5.13 -5.60 -0.52
C MET A 138 5.85 -6.92 -0.88
N LEU A 139 5.63 -7.48 -2.07
CA LEU A 139 6.32 -8.67 -2.54
C LEU A 139 7.76 -8.38 -2.99
N LEU A 140 8.00 -7.27 -3.71
CA LEU A 140 9.26 -7.00 -4.41
C LEU A 140 10.15 -5.96 -3.72
N GLY A 141 9.59 -5.15 -2.81
CA GLY A 141 10.25 -3.98 -2.23
C GLY A 141 10.30 -2.78 -3.17
N GLY A 142 10.57 -1.60 -2.62
CA GLY A 142 10.74 -0.36 -3.37
C GLY A 142 9.49 0.13 -4.08
N VAL A 143 9.68 0.79 -5.21
CA VAL A 143 8.61 1.30 -6.09
C VAL A 143 8.28 0.26 -7.15
N VAL A 144 7.01 -0.07 -7.33
CA VAL A 144 6.57 -1.08 -8.30
C VAL A 144 5.42 -0.55 -9.15
N LEU A 145 5.53 -0.76 -10.46
CA LEU A 145 4.43 -0.67 -11.40
C LEU A 145 3.80 -2.06 -11.53
N ALA A 146 2.55 -2.18 -11.15
CA ALA A 146 1.79 -3.43 -11.16
C ALA A 146 0.66 -3.35 -12.19
N THR A 147 0.65 -4.29 -13.13
CA THR A 147 -0.50 -4.52 -14.02
C THR A 147 -1.15 -5.86 -13.64
N PRO A 148 -2.32 -6.23 -14.18
CA PRO A 148 -2.91 -7.54 -13.92
C PRO A 148 -2.00 -8.73 -14.23
N THR A 149 -1.05 -8.54 -15.17
CA THR A 149 -0.20 -9.65 -15.67
C THR A 149 1.30 -9.42 -15.50
N ARG A 150 1.74 -8.24 -15.04
CA ARG A 150 3.16 -7.90 -14.98
C ARG A 150 3.48 -7.02 -13.79
N LEU A 151 4.57 -7.34 -13.12
CA LEU A 151 5.19 -6.54 -12.07
C LEU A 151 6.51 -5.98 -12.58
N LEU A 152 6.72 -4.69 -12.42
CA LEU A 152 7.96 -4.02 -12.78
C LEU A 152 8.45 -3.23 -11.56
N ARG A 153 9.52 -3.69 -10.93
CA ARG A 153 10.21 -2.88 -9.93
C ARG A 153 10.92 -1.73 -10.64
N LEU A 154 10.69 -0.52 -10.17
CA LEU A 154 11.27 0.70 -10.70
C LEU A 154 12.45 1.11 -9.81
N ASP A 155 13.56 1.48 -10.43
CA ASP A 155 14.70 1.99 -9.69
C ASP A 155 14.36 3.39 -9.14
N ALA A 156 14.44 3.54 -7.83
CA ALA A 156 14.25 4.81 -7.14
C ALA A 156 15.62 5.32 -6.68
N PRO A 157 15.92 6.62 -6.87
CA PRO A 157 17.17 7.19 -6.38
C PRO A 157 17.30 7.07 -4.85
N ASP A 158 18.50 6.78 -4.35
CA ASP A 158 18.79 6.61 -2.91
C ASP A 158 18.49 7.87 -2.08
N TRP A 159 18.54 9.06 -2.71
CA TRP A 159 18.21 10.32 -2.06
C TRP A 159 16.69 10.54 -1.88
N LEU A 160 15.84 9.68 -2.45
CA LEU A 160 14.38 9.86 -2.42
C LEU A 160 13.80 9.33 -1.11
N HIS A 161 13.18 10.21 -0.34
CA HIS A 161 12.54 9.92 0.94
C HIS A 161 11.06 10.27 0.91
N CYS A 162 10.26 9.60 1.73
CA CYS A 162 8.85 9.92 1.93
C CYS A 162 8.58 10.33 3.38
N ALA A 163 7.60 11.21 3.55
CA ALA A 163 6.83 11.37 4.77
C ALA A 163 5.45 10.74 4.53
N VAL A 164 4.96 9.97 5.49
CA VAL A 164 3.62 9.37 5.46
C VAL A 164 2.93 9.71 6.78
N VAL A 165 1.72 10.27 6.72
CA VAL A 165 0.97 10.64 7.91
C VAL A 165 -0.42 10.00 7.87
N HIS A 166 -0.74 9.27 8.93
CA HIS A 166 -2.04 8.59 9.10
C HIS A 166 -2.82 9.25 10.23
N PRO A 167 -3.96 9.92 9.95
CA PRO A 167 -4.86 10.41 10.99
C PRO A 167 -5.65 9.25 11.61
N ASP A 168 -6.09 9.42 12.84
CA ASP A 168 -6.99 8.48 13.52
C ASP A 168 -8.42 8.59 12.94
N LEU A 169 -8.54 8.10 11.73
CA LEU A 169 -9.74 8.09 10.91
C LEU A 169 -9.78 6.81 10.07
N VAL A 170 -10.91 6.15 10.04
CA VAL A 170 -11.15 4.99 9.16
C VAL A 170 -11.90 5.45 7.90
N LEU A 171 -11.31 5.21 6.73
CA LEU A 171 -11.95 5.46 5.43
C LEU A 171 -12.09 4.16 4.65
N GLU A 172 -13.32 3.69 4.50
CA GLU A 172 -13.60 2.47 3.74
C GLU A 172 -13.25 2.66 2.26
N THR A 173 -12.51 1.71 1.69
CA THR A 173 -12.13 1.71 0.26
C THR A 173 -13.35 1.82 -0.65
N ARG A 174 -14.45 1.16 -0.30
CA ARG A 174 -15.71 1.24 -1.06
C ARG A 174 -16.26 2.68 -1.13
N ARG A 175 -16.23 3.42 0.00
CA ARG A 175 -16.65 4.82 0.05
C ARG A 175 -15.72 5.71 -0.80
N ALA A 176 -14.40 5.49 -0.71
CA ALA A 176 -13.43 6.23 -1.48
C ALA A 176 -13.50 5.94 -3.00
N ARG A 177 -14.02 4.75 -3.40
CA ARG A 177 -14.29 4.43 -4.81
C ARG A 177 -15.61 5.03 -5.30
N ALA A 178 -16.63 5.10 -4.47
CA ALA A 178 -17.96 5.60 -4.87
C ALA A 178 -17.90 7.04 -5.40
N VAL A 179 -17.02 7.89 -4.87
CA VAL A 179 -16.85 9.29 -5.35
C VAL A 179 -16.17 9.40 -6.72
N LEU A 180 -15.67 8.28 -7.27
CA LEU A 180 -14.99 8.23 -8.57
C LEU A 180 -15.92 7.77 -9.71
N ALA A 181 -17.19 7.50 -9.43
CA ALA A 181 -18.14 6.91 -10.38
C ALA A 181 -18.48 7.83 -11.57
N GLU A 182 -18.42 9.15 -11.38
CA GLU A 182 -18.71 10.12 -12.43
C GLU A 182 -17.63 10.14 -13.52
N PRO A 183 -17.99 10.32 -14.80
CA PRO A 183 -17.05 10.40 -15.90
C PRO A 183 -15.98 11.48 -15.71
N TYR A 184 -14.84 11.29 -16.34
CA TYR A 184 -13.75 12.26 -16.37
C TYR A 184 -13.69 12.96 -17.73
N PRO A 185 -13.45 14.29 -17.79
CA PRO A 185 -13.17 14.98 -19.02
C PRO A 185 -11.92 14.39 -19.71
N LEU A 186 -11.96 14.24 -21.02
CA LEU A 186 -10.82 13.68 -21.78
C LEU A 186 -9.54 14.50 -21.58
N ALA A 187 -9.66 15.83 -21.44
CA ALA A 187 -8.53 16.71 -21.18
C ALA A 187 -7.81 16.36 -19.87
N ASP A 188 -8.56 16.04 -18.81
CA ASP A 188 -7.97 15.65 -17.52
C ASP A 188 -7.28 14.29 -17.63
N VAL A 189 -7.85 13.34 -18.39
CA VAL A 189 -7.22 12.03 -18.66
C VAL A 189 -5.90 12.21 -19.42
N VAL A 190 -5.85 13.10 -20.41
CA VAL A 190 -4.61 13.43 -21.14
C VAL A 190 -3.58 14.06 -20.21
N THR A 191 -3.99 14.99 -19.35
CA THR A 191 -3.11 15.63 -18.35
C THR A 191 -2.57 14.60 -17.38
N GLN A 192 -3.41 13.73 -16.83
CA GLN A 192 -2.97 12.65 -15.92
C GLN A 192 -1.96 11.70 -16.58
N THR A 193 -2.21 11.37 -17.86
CA THR A 193 -1.30 10.51 -18.63
C THR A 193 0.05 11.19 -18.87
N ALA A 194 0.05 12.49 -19.15
CA ALA A 194 1.28 13.28 -19.27
C ALA A 194 2.06 13.31 -17.94
N HIS A 195 1.38 13.57 -16.81
CA HIS A 195 2.00 13.53 -15.48
C HIS A 195 2.59 12.16 -15.17
N LEU A 196 1.89 11.07 -15.47
CA LEU A 196 2.42 9.70 -15.30
C LEU A 196 3.71 9.50 -16.14
N GLY A 197 3.72 9.94 -17.39
CA GLY A 197 4.90 9.87 -18.26
C GLY A 197 6.08 10.67 -17.70
N LEU A 198 5.84 11.90 -17.22
CA LEU A 198 6.85 12.74 -16.57
C LEU A 198 7.38 12.11 -15.29
N PHE A 199 6.48 11.59 -14.44
CA PHE A 199 6.84 10.91 -13.20
C PHE A 199 7.75 9.70 -13.45
N LEU A 200 7.35 8.78 -14.35
CA LEU A 200 8.15 7.59 -14.66
C LEU A 200 9.51 7.95 -15.27
N THR A 201 9.54 8.97 -16.14
CA THR A 201 10.80 9.48 -16.73
C THR A 201 11.68 10.13 -15.66
N GLY A 202 11.09 10.92 -14.78
CA GLY A 202 11.77 11.57 -13.65
C GLY A 202 12.39 10.56 -12.70
N LEU A 203 11.64 9.50 -12.36
CA LEU A 203 12.12 8.42 -11.50
C LEU A 203 13.32 7.71 -12.14
N ALA A 204 13.18 7.30 -13.41
CA ALA A 204 14.24 6.59 -14.14
C ALA A 204 15.52 7.40 -14.35
N ARG A 205 15.41 8.74 -14.42
CA ARG A 205 16.56 9.64 -14.62
C ARG A 205 17.09 10.26 -13.31
N GLY A 206 16.40 10.07 -12.19
CA GLY A 206 16.68 10.79 -10.95
C GLY A 206 16.47 12.30 -11.10
N ASP A 207 15.55 12.73 -11.97
CA ASP A 207 15.30 14.15 -12.27
C ASP A 207 14.20 14.71 -11.36
N ARG A 208 14.61 15.58 -10.43
CA ARG A 208 13.72 16.22 -9.43
C ARG A 208 12.66 17.12 -10.06
N ALA A 209 12.99 17.77 -11.17
CA ALA A 209 12.04 18.67 -11.84
C ALA A 209 10.91 17.89 -12.48
N LEU A 210 11.23 16.80 -13.20
CA LEU A 210 10.26 15.90 -13.79
C LEU A 210 9.40 15.19 -12.74
N LEU A 211 10.01 14.78 -11.60
CA LEU A 211 9.25 14.19 -10.49
C LEU A 211 8.25 15.20 -9.92
N ARG A 212 8.66 16.46 -9.72
CA ARG A 212 7.78 17.50 -9.19
C ARG A 212 6.63 17.84 -10.13
N GLU A 213 6.88 17.89 -11.42
CA GLU A 213 5.85 18.12 -12.43
C GLU A 213 4.91 16.91 -12.58
N GLY A 214 5.47 15.70 -12.50
CA GLY A 214 4.71 14.46 -12.73
C GLY A 214 3.94 13.94 -11.51
N LEU A 215 4.33 14.26 -10.26
CA LEU A 215 3.65 13.75 -9.07
C LEU A 215 2.44 14.62 -8.71
N VAL A 216 1.56 14.80 -9.68
CA VAL A 216 0.32 15.59 -9.57
C VAL A 216 -0.86 14.75 -10.07
N ASP A 217 -1.82 14.49 -9.18
CA ASP A 217 -3.05 13.77 -9.49
C ASP A 217 -4.18 14.77 -9.78
N VAL A 218 -4.68 14.77 -11.00
CA VAL A 218 -5.80 15.63 -11.44
C VAL A 218 -7.13 14.87 -11.54
N LEU A 219 -7.14 13.56 -11.33
CA LEU A 219 -8.34 12.72 -11.45
C LEU A 219 -8.91 12.32 -10.09
N VAL A 220 -8.13 11.66 -9.27
CA VAL A 220 -8.60 10.96 -8.07
C VAL A 220 -8.55 11.86 -6.83
N GLU A 221 -7.43 12.52 -6.58
CA GLU A 221 -7.26 13.42 -5.43
C GLU A 221 -8.34 14.49 -5.35
N PRO A 222 -8.68 15.22 -6.43
CA PRO A 222 -9.72 16.28 -6.36
C PRO A 222 -11.09 15.77 -5.89
N ARG A 223 -11.41 14.50 -6.16
CA ARG A 223 -12.68 13.88 -5.76
C ARG A 223 -12.62 13.26 -4.37
N ARG A 224 -11.47 12.77 -3.91
CA ARG A 224 -11.30 12.12 -2.61
C ARG A 224 -10.97 13.06 -1.48
N ARG A 225 -10.31 14.20 -1.73
CA ARG A 225 -9.81 15.10 -0.68
C ARG A 225 -10.88 15.55 0.32
N ALA A 226 -12.12 15.73 -0.12
CA ALA A 226 -13.23 16.11 0.76
C ALA A 226 -13.63 15.01 1.77
N LEU A 227 -13.17 13.77 1.58
CA LEU A 227 -13.38 12.65 2.51
C LEU A 227 -12.38 12.67 3.69
N ILE A 228 -11.36 13.53 3.63
CA ILE A 228 -10.26 13.58 4.60
C ILE A 228 -10.25 15.00 5.21
N PRO A 229 -10.83 15.18 6.41
CA PRO A 229 -10.80 16.47 7.08
C PRO A 229 -9.36 16.95 7.28
N GLY A 230 -9.08 18.21 6.94
CA GLY A 230 -7.75 18.82 7.04
C GLY A 230 -6.79 18.51 5.89
N PHE A 231 -7.19 17.72 4.87
CA PHE A 231 -6.32 17.32 3.76
C PHE A 231 -5.57 18.50 3.12
N ASP A 232 -6.27 19.60 2.79
CA ASP A 232 -5.65 20.73 2.11
C ASP A 232 -4.57 21.40 2.98
N ALA A 233 -4.78 21.53 4.29
CA ALA A 233 -3.79 22.06 5.23
C ALA A 233 -2.58 21.10 5.38
N VAL A 234 -2.84 19.80 5.45
CA VAL A 234 -1.79 18.77 5.51
C VAL A 234 -0.92 18.77 4.25
N LYS A 235 -1.54 18.90 3.08
CA LYS A 235 -0.82 18.99 1.80
C LYS A 235 -0.03 20.29 1.70
N ALA A 236 -0.59 21.43 2.15
CA ALA A 236 0.10 22.71 2.21
C ALA A 236 1.35 22.62 3.12
N ALA A 237 1.23 21.99 4.29
CA ALA A 237 2.37 21.79 5.18
C ALA A 237 3.51 20.99 4.51
N ALA A 238 3.21 20.00 3.66
CA ALA A 238 4.23 19.31 2.87
C ALA A 238 4.86 20.25 1.82
N LEU A 239 4.05 21.05 1.12
CA LEU A 239 4.53 21.99 0.10
C LEU A 239 5.45 23.04 0.69
N ASP A 240 5.17 23.58 1.87
CA ASP A 240 5.99 24.56 2.58
C ASP A 240 7.37 24.02 2.95
N HIS A 241 7.53 22.68 3.03
CA HIS A 241 8.80 22.00 3.26
C HIS A 241 9.51 21.59 1.96
N GLY A 242 9.03 22.03 0.79
CA GLY A 242 9.69 21.79 -0.51
C GLY A 242 9.56 20.38 -1.04
N THR A 243 8.39 19.75 -0.86
CA THR A 243 8.11 18.42 -1.40
C THR A 243 8.25 18.36 -2.92
N LEU A 244 8.62 17.19 -3.44
CA LEU A 244 8.53 16.86 -4.87
C LEU A 244 7.08 16.60 -5.32
N GLY A 245 6.20 16.27 -4.36
CA GLY A 245 4.78 16.08 -4.55
C GLY A 245 4.16 15.40 -3.34
N ALA A 246 2.87 15.65 -3.12
CA ALA A 246 2.10 15.07 -2.02
C ALA A 246 0.69 14.72 -2.48
N SER A 247 0.17 13.60 -2.02
CA SER A 247 -1.18 13.13 -2.34
C SER A 247 -1.71 12.13 -1.30
N ILE A 248 -2.88 11.60 -1.56
CA ILE A 248 -3.53 10.57 -0.76
C ILE A 248 -2.83 9.23 -0.98
N SER A 249 -2.55 8.49 0.10
CA SER A 249 -2.05 7.12 0.06
C SER A 249 -3.22 6.13 -0.12
N GLY A 250 -3.20 5.35 -1.20
CA GLY A 250 -4.24 4.37 -1.50
C GLY A 250 -5.63 5.01 -1.57
N ALA A 251 -6.56 4.48 -0.78
CA ALA A 251 -7.91 5.05 -0.64
C ALA A 251 -7.97 6.26 0.31
N GLY A 252 -6.92 6.53 1.05
CA GLY A 252 -6.87 7.43 2.21
C GLY A 252 -7.28 6.71 3.51
N PRO A 253 -7.32 7.41 4.66
CA PRO A 253 -7.11 8.84 4.83
C PRO A 253 -5.63 9.26 4.96
N SER A 254 -4.68 8.32 4.91
CA SER A 254 -3.26 8.67 4.98
C SER A 254 -2.85 9.55 3.80
N VAL A 255 -1.95 10.49 4.09
CA VAL A 255 -1.34 11.40 3.12
C VAL A 255 0.15 11.13 3.08
N PHE A 256 0.72 11.09 1.90
CA PHE A 256 2.16 10.96 1.69
C PHE A 256 2.72 12.18 0.99
N ALA A 257 4.03 12.39 1.16
CA ALA A 257 4.78 13.40 0.43
C ALA A 257 6.20 12.88 0.17
N TRP A 258 6.79 13.20 -1.01
CA TRP A 258 8.13 12.80 -1.39
C TRP A 258 9.11 13.96 -1.35
N PHE A 259 10.34 13.68 -0.90
CA PHE A 259 11.39 14.67 -0.69
C PHE A 259 12.73 14.15 -1.24
N ASP A 260 13.60 15.07 -1.55
CA ASP A 260 14.98 14.79 -1.97
C ASP A 260 15.99 14.76 -0.80
N ASP A 261 15.47 14.79 0.44
CA ASP A 261 16.27 14.86 1.65
C ASP A 261 15.53 14.27 2.86
N ALA A 262 16.21 13.43 3.66
CA ALA A 262 15.63 12.75 4.80
C ALA A 262 15.19 13.71 5.92
N ALA A 263 15.95 14.76 6.18
CA ALA A 263 15.63 15.71 7.24
C ALA A 263 14.40 16.55 6.87
N ARG A 264 14.26 16.92 5.58
CA ARG A 264 13.04 17.57 5.07
C ARG A 264 11.83 16.67 5.18
N ALA A 265 11.95 15.38 4.82
CA ALA A 265 10.87 14.42 4.97
C ALA A 265 10.41 14.31 6.43
N ALA A 266 11.34 14.23 7.38
CA ALA A 266 11.03 14.16 8.80
C ALA A 266 10.36 15.45 9.32
N ALA A 267 10.88 16.63 8.95
CA ALA A 267 10.30 17.92 9.33
C ALA A 267 8.88 18.10 8.76
N ALA A 268 8.71 17.76 7.48
CA ALA A 268 7.41 17.80 6.83
C ALA A 268 6.41 16.83 7.47
N GLY A 269 6.83 15.61 7.81
CA GLY A 269 5.99 14.65 8.52
C GLY A 269 5.48 15.19 9.87
N ALA A 270 6.33 15.90 10.62
CA ALA A 270 5.95 16.57 11.85
C ALA A 270 4.92 17.71 11.61
N ALA A 271 5.15 18.54 10.58
CA ALA A 271 4.24 19.63 10.20
C ALA A 271 2.89 19.10 9.69
N MET A 272 2.88 18.09 8.83
CA MET A 272 1.67 17.42 8.35
C MET A 272 0.84 16.82 9.49
N ARG A 273 1.52 16.20 10.48
CA ARG A 273 0.87 15.67 11.69
C ARG A 273 0.24 16.80 12.52
N ALA A 274 0.93 17.94 12.67
CA ALA A 274 0.39 19.12 13.37
C ALA A 274 -0.86 19.68 12.65
N ALA A 275 -0.84 19.75 11.33
CA ALA A 275 -1.99 20.19 10.53
C ALA A 275 -3.21 19.26 10.71
N PHE A 276 -3.03 17.94 10.83
CA PHE A 276 -4.13 17.04 11.20
C PHE A 276 -4.65 17.32 12.63
N ALA A 277 -3.74 17.59 13.57
CA ALA A 277 -4.14 17.92 14.95
C ALA A 277 -4.96 19.21 15.01
N GLU A 278 -4.61 20.24 14.22
CA GLU A 278 -5.40 21.47 14.07
C GLU A 278 -6.77 21.20 13.44
N ALA A 279 -6.89 20.21 12.59
CA ALA A 279 -8.17 19.72 12.06
C ALA A 279 -8.95 18.82 13.04
N GLY A 280 -8.47 18.65 14.28
CA GLY A 280 -9.11 17.83 15.31
C GLY A 280 -8.83 16.34 15.22
N LEU A 281 -7.85 15.90 14.43
CA LEU A 281 -7.49 14.50 14.25
C LEU A 281 -6.11 14.20 14.84
N ALA A 282 -6.04 13.30 15.80
CA ALA A 282 -4.76 12.70 16.20
C ALA A 282 -4.15 11.97 14.99
N ALA A 283 -2.82 12.02 14.84
CA ALA A 283 -2.15 11.39 13.71
C ALA A 283 -0.79 10.83 14.09
N ARG A 284 -0.37 9.81 13.34
CA ARG A 284 0.99 9.23 13.40
C ARG A 284 1.72 9.60 12.12
N ALA A 285 3.04 9.84 12.23
CA ALA A 285 3.89 10.18 11.10
C ALA A 285 5.09 9.25 11.04
N TRP A 286 5.50 8.90 9.84
CA TRP A 286 6.72 8.15 9.53
C TRP A 286 7.50 8.88 8.44
N SER A 287 8.82 8.76 8.47
CA SER A 287 9.68 9.18 7.37
C SER A 287 10.69 8.07 7.08
N ALA A 288 10.86 7.73 5.83
CA ALA A 288 11.68 6.62 5.39
C ALA A 288 12.19 6.83 3.94
N PRO A 289 13.21 6.10 3.51
CA PRO A 289 13.50 5.98 2.08
C PRO A 289 12.28 5.45 1.31
N VAL A 290 12.08 5.93 0.08
CA VAL A 290 11.00 5.43 -0.80
C VAL A 290 11.24 3.99 -1.22
N ALA A 291 12.51 3.58 -1.34
CA ALA A 291 12.90 2.20 -1.61
C ALA A 291 12.88 1.33 -0.34
N GLY A 292 11.70 1.14 0.25
CA GLY A 292 11.53 0.31 1.45
C GLY A 292 11.69 -1.19 1.21
N PRO A 293 11.77 -1.99 2.29
CA PRO A 293 11.99 -3.44 2.21
C PRO A 293 10.76 -4.20 1.71
N ALA A 294 10.97 -5.32 1.02
CA ALA A 294 9.91 -6.30 0.74
C ALA A 294 9.45 -7.00 2.04
N ALA A 295 8.38 -7.79 1.96
CA ALA A 295 7.99 -8.69 3.03
C ALA A 295 9.10 -9.72 3.32
N GLU A 296 9.44 -9.90 4.58
CA GLU A 296 10.56 -10.73 5.03
C GLU A 296 10.08 -11.86 5.96
N LEU A 297 10.83 -12.96 5.95
CA LEU A 297 10.70 -14.00 6.95
C LEU A 297 11.47 -13.54 8.21
N VAL A 298 10.80 -13.58 9.34
CA VAL A 298 11.39 -13.32 10.65
C VAL A 298 11.40 -14.60 11.48
N ALA A 299 12.43 -14.78 12.29
CA ALA A 299 12.59 -15.96 13.15
C ALA A 299 11.56 -15.97 14.28
#